data_ccfc59bd2d0191f99c94a4c4706bfcab
#
_entry.id   ccfc59bd2d0191f99c94a4c4706bfcab
#
_cell.length_a   1.000
_cell.length_b   1.000
_cell.length_c   1.000
_cell.angle_alpha   90.00
_cell.angle_beta   90.00
_cell.angle_gamma   90.00
#
_symmetry.space_group_name_H-M   'P 1'
#
loop_
_entity.id
_entity.type
_entity.pdbx_description
1 polymer ?
#
loop_
_entity_poly.entity_id
_entity_poly.type
_entity_poly.pdbx_seq_one_letter_code
_entity_poly.pdbx_strand_id
1 'polypeptide(L)'
;MSRRKSKTNSPLDRVTTAYLGLRRTQMGLLMGVALCAVLGLALHHAEPGSLGSRSYLPAIFSTVLLTFGFTTRNTMATPALNELRRNHQEAAALTRWVRYSTLAMALCAAVALIGFGMQLMGGATTICLVMYAIAAAYLFLLGPVRP
;
A
#
# COMPACT_ATOMS: atom_id res chain seq x y z
N MET A 1 -20.75 29.62 33.23
CA MET A 1 -19.39 29.34 32.73
C MET A 1 -19.18 27.84 32.56
N SER A 2 -19.40 27.30 31.36
CA SER A 2 -19.32 25.86 31.09
C SER A 2 -17.86 25.52 30.76
N ARG A 3 -17.13 24.84 31.62
CA ARG A 3 -15.80 24.26 31.40
C ARG A 3 -15.97 23.14 30.37
N ARG A 4 -15.70 23.42 29.10
CA ARG A 4 -15.41 22.38 28.10
C ARG A 4 -14.22 21.56 28.60
N LYS A 5 -14.49 20.40 29.20
CA LYS A 5 -13.45 19.40 29.48
C LYS A 5 -12.82 19.05 28.12
N SER A 6 -11.63 19.56 27.88
CA SER A 6 -10.75 19.09 26.82
C SER A 6 -10.58 17.58 27.04
N LYS A 7 -11.18 16.77 26.17
CA LYS A 7 -10.95 15.33 26.13
C LYS A 7 -9.47 15.17 25.73
N THR A 8 -8.59 15.08 26.72
CA THR A 8 -7.21 14.64 26.52
C THR A 8 -7.30 13.20 26.03
N ASN A 9 -7.20 13.02 24.70
CA ASN A 9 -7.14 11.68 24.10
C ASN A 9 -5.99 10.94 24.76
N SER A 10 -6.28 9.80 25.38
CA SER A 10 -5.26 8.98 26.00
C SER A 10 -4.25 8.52 24.94
N PRO A 11 -3.00 8.23 25.30
CA PRO A 11 -2.00 7.71 24.35
C PRO A 11 -2.53 6.50 23.58
N LEU A 12 -3.26 5.62 24.22
CA LEU A 12 -3.92 4.45 23.61
C LEU A 12 -4.97 4.85 22.55
N ASP A 13 -5.74 5.91 22.78
CA ASP A 13 -6.72 6.41 21.83
C ASP A 13 -6.06 6.90 20.54
N ARG A 14 -4.91 7.57 20.66
CA ARG A 14 -4.12 8.04 19.50
C ARG A 14 -3.59 6.88 18.66
N VAL A 15 -3.06 5.85 19.30
CA VAL A 15 -2.53 4.65 18.64
C VAL A 15 -3.66 3.90 17.92
N THR A 16 -4.80 3.72 18.60
CA THR A 16 -5.98 3.06 18.01
C THR A 16 -6.52 3.84 16.82
N THR A 17 -6.59 5.16 16.92
CA THR A 17 -7.05 6.02 15.81
C THR A 17 -6.12 5.94 14.62
N ALA A 18 -4.80 5.95 14.85
CA ALA A 18 -3.79 5.82 13.79
C ALA A 18 -3.88 4.44 13.11
N TYR A 19 -4.05 3.36 13.87
CA TYR A 19 -4.26 2.02 13.34
C TYR A 19 -5.51 1.93 12.45
N LEU A 20 -6.64 2.46 12.92
CA LEU A 20 -7.87 2.49 12.14
C LEU A 20 -7.73 3.33 10.87
N GLY A 21 -6.99 4.45 10.94
CA GLY A 21 -6.63 5.26 9.77
C GLY A 21 -5.85 4.46 8.74
N LEU A 22 -4.77 3.78 9.16
CA LEU A 22 -3.96 2.93 8.28
C LEU A 22 -4.79 1.79 7.66
N ARG A 23 -5.65 1.14 8.43
CA ARG A 23 -6.52 0.09 7.93
C ARG A 23 -7.52 0.61 6.88
N ARG A 24 -8.07 1.81 7.07
CA ARG A 24 -8.93 2.46 6.07
C ARG A 24 -8.14 2.76 4.79
N THR A 25 -6.92 3.26 4.91
CA THR A 25 -6.03 3.49 3.77
C THR A 25 -5.74 2.19 3.03
N GLN A 26 -5.43 1.10 3.74
CA GLN A 26 -5.22 -0.22 3.16
C GLN A 26 -6.44 -0.69 2.37
N MET A 27 -7.63 -0.60 2.95
CA MET A 27 -8.87 -0.99 2.27
C MET A 27 -9.15 -0.12 1.05
N GLY A 28 -8.92 1.20 1.14
CA GLY A 28 -9.03 2.11 0.00
C GLY A 28 -8.08 1.75 -1.14
N LEU A 29 -6.83 1.40 -0.84
CA LEU A 29 -5.85 0.96 -1.83
C LEU A 29 -6.23 -0.38 -2.46
N LEU A 30 -6.72 -1.35 -1.68
CA LEU A 30 -7.21 -2.63 -2.20
C LEU A 30 -8.41 -2.43 -3.15
N MET A 31 -9.35 -1.56 -2.79
CA MET A 31 -10.46 -1.18 -3.67
C MET A 31 -9.94 -0.51 -4.96
N GLY A 32 -8.94 0.36 -4.85
CA GLY A 32 -8.26 0.98 -6.00
C GLY A 32 -7.63 -0.05 -6.94
N VAL A 33 -6.92 -1.04 -6.39
CA VAL A 33 -6.33 -2.15 -7.17
C VAL A 33 -7.43 -2.95 -7.88
N ALA A 34 -8.52 -3.30 -7.19
CA ALA A 34 -9.65 -4.00 -7.78
C ALA A 34 -10.31 -3.19 -8.91
N LEU A 35 -10.49 -1.88 -8.69
CA LEU A 35 -11.02 -0.98 -9.71
C LEU A 35 -10.11 -0.89 -10.94
N CYS A 36 -8.79 -0.78 -10.77
CA CYS A 36 -7.82 -0.82 -11.86
C CYS A 36 -7.92 -2.12 -12.66
N ALA A 37 -8.06 -3.26 -11.98
CA ALA A 37 -8.20 -4.56 -12.64
C ALA A 37 -9.50 -4.63 -13.46
N VAL A 38 -10.64 -4.20 -12.91
CA VAL A 38 -11.93 -4.20 -13.60
C VAL A 38 -11.93 -3.23 -14.78
N LEU A 39 -11.47 -2.00 -14.59
CA LEU A 39 -11.39 -1.01 -15.67
C LEU A 39 -10.40 -1.43 -16.74
N GLY A 40 -9.26 -1.98 -16.35
CA GLY A 40 -8.28 -2.50 -17.30
C GLY A 40 -8.86 -3.60 -18.18
N LEU A 41 -9.62 -4.55 -17.60
CA LEU A 41 -10.31 -5.58 -18.36
C LEU A 41 -11.42 -5.02 -19.26
N ALA A 42 -12.19 -4.04 -18.76
CA ALA A 42 -13.28 -3.43 -19.52
C ALA A 42 -12.78 -2.55 -20.69
N LEU A 43 -11.66 -1.87 -20.50
CA LEU A 43 -11.08 -0.97 -21.52
C LEU A 43 -10.08 -1.68 -22.44
N HIS A 44 -9.80 -2.96 -22.20
CA HIS A 44 -8.90 -3.75 -23.00
C HIS A 44 -9.49 -4.03 -24.39
N HIS A 45 -9.34 -3.07 -25.29
CA HIS A 45 -9.59 -3.24 -26.73
C HIS A 45 -8.28 -3.74 -27.34
N ALA A 46 -8.02 -5.03 -27.16
CA ALA A 46 -6.73 -5.59 -27.50
C ALA A 46 -6.59 -5.85 -28.99
N GLU A 47 -5.72 -5.13 -29.63
CA GLU A 47 -4.86 -5.75 -30.63
C GLU A 47 -3.67 -6.38 -29.89
N PRO A 48 -3.55 -7.71 -29.86
CA PRO A 48 -2.42 -8.36 -29.20
C PRO A 48 -1.17 -8.10 -30.04
N GLY A 49 -0.20 -7.38 -29.51
CA GLY A 49 1.12 -7.45 -30.08
C GLY A 49 2.03 -6.24 -30.11
N SER A 50 1.64 -5.05 -29.62
CA SER A 50 2.53 -3.88 -29.75
C SER A 50 3.66 -3.81 -28.73
N LEU A 51 3.59 -4.50 -27.60
CA LEU A 51 4.56 -4.41 -26.50
C LEU A 51 5.57 -5.59 -26.39
N GLY A 52 5.50 -6.59 -27.23
CA GLY A 52 6.43 -7.72 -27.34
C GLY A 52 7.50 -7.84 -26.24
N SER A 53 8.77 -7.73 -26.63
CA SER A 53 9.92 -7.86 -25.70
C SER A 53 10.10 -6.71 -24.70
N ARG A 54 9.40 -5.57 -24.87
CA ARG A 54 9.49 -4.41 -23.95
C ARG A 54 8.65 -4.58 -22.68
N SER A 55 7.84 -5.63 -22.59
CA SER A 55 6.99 -5.92 -21.43
C SER A 55 7.79 -6.25 -20.14
N TYR A 56 9.06 -6.59 -20.27
CA TYR A 56 9.90 -6.95 -19.11
C TYR A 56 10.32 -5.73 -18.27
N LEU A 57 10.49 -4.55 -18.86
CA LEU A 57 10.91 -3.35 -18.13
C LEU A 57 9.94 -2.96 -17.01
N PRO A 58 8.62 -2.86 -17.26
CA PRO A 58 7.65 -2.59 -16.19
C PRO A 58 7.62 -3.69 -15.11
N ALA A 59 7.82 -4.96 -15.48
CA ALA A 59 7.87 -6.06 -14.53
C ALA A 59 9.09 -5.96 -13.60
N ILE A 60 10.26 -5.65 -14.15
CA ILE A 60 11.49 -5.42 -13.37
C ILE A 60 11.28 -4.24 -12.42
N PHE A 61 10.75 -3.11 -12.92
CA PHE A 61 10.50 -1.93 -12.11
C PHE A 61 9.51 -2.21 -10.97
N SER A 62 8.46 -2.97 -11.25
CA SER A 62 7.48 -3.41 -10.24
C SER A 62 8.12 -4.27 -9.16
N THR A 63 9.02 -5.19 -9.53
CA THR A 63 9.77 -6.01 -8.57
C THR A 63 10.65 -5.15 -7.66
N VAL A 64 11.32 -4.14 -8.21
CA VAL A 64 12.12 -3.18 -7.43
C VAL A 64 11.24 -2.42 -6.44
N LEU A 65 10.06 -1.93 -6.87
CA LEU A 65 9.13 -1.22 -6.00
C LEU A 65 8.62 -2.11 -4.84
N LEU A 66 8.28 -3.37 -5.13
CA LEU A 66 7.84 -4.32 -4.11
C LEU A 66 8.94 -4.62 -3.10
N THR A 67 10.17 -4.87 -3.58
CA THR A 67 11.33 -5.11 -2.72
C THR A 67 11.61 -3.91 -1.84
N PHE A 68 11.55 -2.70 -2.39
CA PHE A 68 11.72 -1.46 -1.63
C PHE A 68 10.62 -1.26 -0.60
N GLY A 69 9.36 -1.52 -0.94
CA GLY A 69 8.23 -1.47 -0.01
C GLY A 69 8.39 -2.46 1.16
N PHE A 70 8.78 -3.69 0.86
CA PHE A 70 9.05 -4.73 1.86
C PHE A 70 10.22 -4.35 2.78
N THR A 71 11.33 -3.88 2.19
CA THR A 71 12.51 -3.43 2.94
C THR A 71 12.15 -2.25 3.85
N THR A 72 11.46 -1.24 3.34
CA THR A 72 11.02 -0.07 4.11
C THR A 72 10.17 -0.48 5.31
N ARG A 73 9.26 -1.43 5.14
CA ARG A 73 8.48 -1.95 6.25
C ARG A 73 9.36 -2.62 7.30
N ASN A 74 10.22 -3.54 6.89
CA ASN A 74 11.01 -4.34 7.82
C ASN A 74 12.07 -3.52 8.54
N THR A 75 12.72 -2.59 7.86
CA THR A 75 13.83 -1.79 8.43
C THR A 75 13.36 -0.54 9.18
N MET A 76 12.21 0.02 8.83
CA MET A 76 11.75 1.31 9.36
C MET A 76 10.42 1.20 10.13
N ALA A 77 9.41 0.55 9.56
CA ALA A 77 8.09 0.49 10.21
C ALA A 77 8.06 -0.50 11.37
N THR A 78 8.68 -1.67 11.23
CA THR A 78 8.69 -2.71 12.28
C THR A 78 9.43 -2.29 13.55
N PRO A 79 10.64 -1.68 13.48
CA PRO A 79 11.30 -1.14 14.68
C PRO A 79 10.48 -0.05 15.37
N ALA A 80 9.88 0.87 14.59
CA ALA A 80 9.01 1.92 15.14
C ALA A 80 7.77 1.32 15.85
N LEU A 81 7.21 0.24 15.33
CA LEU A 81 6.12 -0.49 15.99
C LEU A 81 6.58 -1.14 17.31
N ASN A 82 7.79 -1.72 17.33
CA ASN A 82 8.36 -2.33 18.54
C ASN A 82 8.66 -1.28 19.62
N GLU A 83 9.15 -0.10 19.22
CA GLU A 83 9.29 1.04 20.15
C GLU A 83 7.93 1.45 20.73
N LEU A 84 6.91 1.55 19.87
CA LEU A 84 5.55 1.89 20.31
C LEU A 84 4.96 0.87 21.30
N ARG A 85 5.26 -0.42 21.13
CA ARG A 85 4.84 -1.49 22.05
C ARG A 85 5.53 -1.39 23.42
N ARG A 86 6.76 -0.89 23.44
CA ARG A 86 7.52 -0.69 24.69
C ARG A 86 7.12 0.60 25.39
N ASN A 87 6.85 1.65 24.65
CA ASN A 87 6.51 2.97 25.18
C ASN A 87 5.38 3.63 24.36
N HIS A 88 4.13 3.46 24.79
CA HIS A 88 2.95 4.01 24.11
C HIS A 88 2.87 5.53 24.10
N GLN A 89 3.74 6.24 24.81
CA GLN A 89 3.74 7.70 24.90
C GLN A 89 4.63 8.36 23.83
N GLU A 90 5.38 7.58 23.06
CA GLU A 90 6.34 8.11 22.10
C GLU A 90 5.68 8.55 20.79
N ALA A 91 5.27 9.82 20.72
CA ALA A 91 4.62 10.40 19.55
C ALA A 91 5.49 10.32 18.27
N ALA A 92 6.83 10.38 18.43
CA ALA A 92 7.76 10.25 17.31
C ALA A 92 7.74 8.85 16.69
N ALA A 93 7.68 7.79 17.52
CA ALA A 93 7.58 6.41 17.04
C ALA A 93 6.25 6.18 16.31
N LEU A 94 5.14 6.72 16.82
CA LEU A 94 3.83 6.66 16.16
C LEU A 94 3.87 7.30 14.78
N THR A 95 4.45 8.50 14.67
CA THR A 95 4.54 9.21 13.38
C THR A 95 5.41 8.45 12.38
N ARG A 96 6.54 7.89 12.83
CA ARG A 96 7.43 7.07 12.00
C ARG A 96 6.71 5.81 11.51
N TRP A 97 6.04 5.08 12.40
CA TRP A 97 5.29 3.89 12.05
C TRP A 97 4.19 4.16 11.02
N VAL A 98 3.36 5.20 11.22
CA VAL A 98 2.31 5.59 10.27
C VAL A 98 2.92 5.95 8.91
N ARG A 99 3.94 6.80 8.89
CA ARG A 99 4.59 7.28 7.66
C ARG A 99 5.17 6.13 6.84
N TYR A 100 5.95 5.25 7.45
CA TYR A 100 6.60 4.16 6.71
C TYR A 100 5.64 3.04 6.33
N SER A 101 4.61 2.78 7.14
CA SER A 101 3.55 1.85 6.76
C SER A 101 2.75 2.37 5.56
N THR A 102 2.41 3.66 5.54
CA THR A 102 1.70 4.29 4.41
C THR A 102 2.58 4.27 3.15
N LEU A 103 3.87 4.59 3.28
CA LEU A 103 4.82 4.55 2.16
C LEU A 103 4.93 3.15 1.57
N ALA A 104 5.09 2.12 2.40
CA ALA A 104 5.17 0.74 1.94
C ALA A 104 3.90 0.31 1.19
N MET A 105 2.71 0.67 1.71
CA MET A 105 1.43 0.39 1.03
C MET A 105 1.29 1.17 -0.28
N ALA A 106 1.73 2.42 -0.34
CA ALA A 106 1.68 3.24 -1.56
C ALA A 106 2.58 2.67 -2.66
N LEU A 107 3.78 2.17 -2.32
CA LEU A 107 4.68 1.50 -3.26
C LEU A 107 4.04 0.23 -3.86
N CYS A 108 3.33 -0.56 -3.04
CA CYS A 108 2.62 -1.73 -3.54
C CYS A 108 1.45 -1.35 -4.46
N ALA A 109 0.71 -0.29 -4.14
CA ALA A 109 -0.37 0.21 -4.99
C ALA A 109 0.16 0.76 -6.33
N ALA A 110 1.36 1.36 -6.36
CA ALA A 110 2.00 1.83 -7.58
C ALA A 110 2.23 0.70 -8.60
N VAL A 111 2.48 -0.54 -8.13
CA VAL A 111 2.60 -1.72 -9.01
C VAL A 111 1.29 -1.99 -9.76
N ALA A 112 0.14 -1.84 -9.11
CA ALA A 112 -1.15 -1.98 -9.79
C ALA A 112 -1.38 -0.89 -10.84
N LEU A 113 -0.96 0.35 -10.57
CA LEU A 113 -1.04 1.43 -11.55
C LEU A 113 -0.14 1.19 -12.77
N ILE A 114 1.05 0.62 -12.56
CA ILE A 114 1.92 0.19 -13.66
C ILE A 114 1.23 -0.90 -14.49
N GLY A 115 0.65 -1.91 -13.84
CA GLY A 115 -0.13 -2.95 -14.52
C GLY A 115 -1.29 -2.39 -15.34
N PHE A 116 -2.00 -1.39 -14.80
CA PHE A 116 -3.07 -0.70 -15.50
C PHE A 116 -2.56 0.07 -16.72
N GLY A 117 -1.47 0.84 -16.56
CA GLY A 117 -0.83 1.54 -17.68
C GLY A 117 -0.38 0.61 -18.79
N MET A 118 0.23 -0.53 -18.43
CA MET A 118 0.61 -1.57 -19.40
C MET A 118 -0.61 -2.12 -20.14
N GLN A 119 -1.72 -2.36 -19.45
CA GLN A 119 -2.93 -2.89 -20.05
C GLN A 119 -3.55 -1.92 -21.05
N LEU A 120 -3.55 -0.61 -20.74
CA LEU A 120 -3.98 0.44 -21.68
C LEU A 120 -3.08 0.54 -22.93
N MET A 121 -1.80 0.19 -22.79
CA MET A 121 -0.83 0.18 -23.90
C MET A 121 -0.84 -1.14 -24.72
N GLY A 122 -1.80 -2.02 -24.52
CA GLY A 122 -1.90 -3.29 -25.23
C GLY A 122 -0.99 -4.40 -24.67
N GLY A 123 -0.58 -4.30 -23.42
CA GLY A 123 0.19 -5.35 -22.73
C GLY A 123 -0.61 -6.63 -22.54
N ALA A 124 0.11 -7.78 -22.42
CA ALA A 124 -0.51 -9.07 -22.21
C ALA A 124 -1.37 -9.08 -20.93
N THR A 125 -2.67 -9.33 -21.07
CA THR A 125 -3.66 -9.32 -19.98
C THR A 125 -3.24 -10.22 -18.82
N THR A 126 -2.64 -11.39 -19.10
CA THR A 126 -2.17 -12.32 -18.08
C THR A 126 -1.09 -11.67 -17.19
N ILE A 127 -0.14 -10.95 -17.77
CA ILE A 127 0.93 -10.28 -17.01
C ILE A 127 0.33 -9.17 -16.14
N CYS A 128 -0.61 -8.38 -16.67
CA CYS A 128 -1.28 -7.33 -15.92
C CYS A 128 -2.09 -7.90 -14.74
N LEU A 129 -2.81 -9.00 -14.94
CA LEU A 129 -3.56 -9.67 -13.87
C LEU A 129 -2.63 -10.21 -12.77
N VAL A 130 -1.49 -10.78 -13.15
CA VAL A 130 -0.47 -11.22 -12.18
C VAL A 130 0.04 -10.02 -11.37
N MET A 131 0.29 -8.87 -11.99
CA MET A 131 0.71 -7.67 -11.27
C MET A 131 -0.34 -7.17 -10.28
N TYR A 132 -1.63 -7.18 -10.65
CA TYR A 132 -2.72 -6.84 -9.72
C TYR A 132 -2.81 -7.83 -8.56
N ALA A 133 -2.71 -9.14 -8.83
CA ALA A 133 -2.73 -10.17 -7.80
C ALA A 133 -1.56 -10.02 -6.82
N ILE A 134 -0.35 -9.77 -7.32
CA ILE A 134 0.84 -9.53 -6.50
C ILE A 134 0.66 -8.26 -5.67
N ALA A 135 0.21 -7.15 -6.28
CA ALA A 135 -0.02 -5.90 -5.56
C ALA A 135 -1.05 -6.07 -4.43
N ALA A 136 -2.15 -6.77 -4.69
CA ALA A 136 -3.18 -7.06 -3.69
C ALA A 136 -2.64 -7.96 -2.57
N ALA A 137 -1.91 -9.02 -2.89
CA ALA A 137 -1.29 -9.91 -1.92
C ALA A 137 -0.30 -9.17 -1.00
N TYR A 138 0.55 -8.33 -1.58
CA TYR A 138 1.50 -7.53 -0.80
C TYR A 138 0.79 -6.47 0.05
N LEU A 139 -0.24 -5.80 -0.45
CA LEU A 139 -1.05 -4.88 0.36
C LEU A 139 -1.70 -5.60 1.54
N PHE A 140 -2.14 -6.83 1.36
CA PHE A 140 -2.70 -7.65 2.44
C PHE A 140 -1.63 -8.06 3.45
N LEU A 141 -0.47 -8.56 2.99
CA LEU A 141 0.65 -8.98 3.83
C LEU A 141 1.32 -7.81 4.56
N LEU A 142 1.47 -6.66 3.88
CA LEU A 142 2.07 -5.44 4.43
C LEU A 142 1.06 -4.59 5.21
N GLY A 143 -0.17 -5.05 5.37
CA GLY A 143 -1.19 -4.37 6.15
C GLY A 143 -0.72 -4.02 7.57
N PRO A 144 -1.36 -3.01 8.19
CA PRO A 144 -0.97 -2.58 9.53
C PRO A 144 -1.18 -3.70 10.54
N VAL A 145 -0.10 -4.04 11.24
CA VAL A 145 -0.16 -4.97 12.37
C VAL A 145 -0.64 -4.18 13.59
N ARG A 146 -1.53 -4.76 14.36
CA ARG A 146 -2.02 -4.14 15.60
C ARG A 146 -0.85 -3.96 16.58
N PRO A 147 -0.63 -2.75 17.10
CA PRO A 147 0.43 -2.47 18.07
C PRO A 147 0.18 -3.12 19.44
#